data_fe38e4ee87f9b77e80a6fa1ba27b58f6
#
_entry.id   fe38e4ee87f9b77e80a6fa1ba27b58f6
#
_cell.length_a   1.000
_cell.length_b   1.000
_cell.length_c   1.000
_cell.angle_alpha   90.00
_cell.angle_beta   90.00
_cell.angle_gamma   90.00
#
_symmetry.space_group_name_H-M   'P 1'
#
loop_
_entity.id
_entity.type
_entity.pdbx_description
1 polymer ?
#
loop_
_entity_poly.entity_id
_entity_poly.type
_entity_poly.pdbx_seq_one_letter_code
_entity_poly.pdbx_strand_id
1 'polypeptide(L)'
;MAVRVAALGGSLLRPEVEDRQAWLRSLSEAVRDITTRGIRLVLVVGGGAPAREGIQLAKPLIGEDVAALDRIGIAATRLNARIVSEAISCAGIEVPNTIPESIENALLLAAKNTVVIMGGTVPGHTTDNVAITMACALEADRCLIATNVSHVHSSDPRNNPEAVRFEEMTHDELREIVGPPIHHSAGGSGVIDPIGADRARKAGLPLAVLDGRHMERLHACLCGEAFEGTNIEG
;
A
#
# COMPACT_ATOMS: atom_id res chain seq x y z
N MET A 1 -10.84 -19.43 -2.75
CA MET A 1 -11.06 -18.09 -3.35
C MET A 1 -9.77 -17.33 -3.13
N ALA A 2 -9.13 -16.85 -4.19
CA ALA A 2 -7.86 -16.14 -4.08
C ALA A 2 -8.04 -14.84 -3.26
N VAL A 3 -7.05 -14.52 -2.42
CA VAL A 3 -7.02 -13.28 -1.64
C VAL A 3 -5.82 -12.46 -2.10
N ARG A 4 -6.03 -11.20 -2.41
CA ARG A 4 -4.99 -10.25 -2.74
C ARG A 4 -5.02 -9.08 -1.78
N VAL A 5 -3.86 -8.64 -1.37
CA VAL A 5 -3.72 -7.43 -0.55
C VAL A 5 -2.83 -6.44 -1.30
N ALA A 6 -3.24 -5.19 -1.33
CA ALA A 6 -2.45 -4.13 -1.96
C ALA A 6 -2.28 -2.94 -1.02
N ALA A 7 -1.04 -2.50 -0.84
CA ALA A 7 -0.74 -1.16 -0.35
C ALA A 7 -0.83 -0.19 -1.54
N LEU A 8 -1.71 0.78 -1.45
CA LEU A 8 -1.86 1.85 -2.42
C LEU A 8 -1.16 3.09 -1.89
N GLY A 9 0.03 3.37 -2.37
CA GLY A 9 0.83 4.52 -1.93
C GLY A 9 0.06 5.83 -2.04
N GLY A 10 0.13 6.67 -1.03
CA GLY A 10 -0.59 7.94 -1.03
C GLY A 10 -0.20 8.91 -2.16
N SER A 11 0.94 8.68 -2.81
CA SER A 11 1.36 9.39 -4.02
C SER A 11 0.52 9.08 -5.26
N LEU A 12 -0.26 7.99 -5.23
CA LEU A 12 -1.19 7.61 -6.31
C LEU A 12 -2.42 8.51 -6.32
N LEU A 13 -2.81 9.01 -5.14
CA LEU A 13 -3.75 10.12 -5.00
C LEU A 13 -2.99 11.44 -5.20
N ARG A 14 -2.66 11.76 -6.46
CA ARG A 14 -1.84 12.90 -6.86
C ARG A 14 -2.39 14.24 -6.37
N PRO A 15 -1.59 15.32 -6.30
CA PRO A 15 -2.06 16.64 -5.94
C PRO A 15 -3.07 17.22 -6.96
N GLU A 16 -2.96 16.91 -8.25
CA GLU A 16 -3.85 17.36 -9.31
C GLU A 16 -5.22 16.64 -9.21
N VAL A 17 -6.29 17.42 -9.14
CA VAL A 17 -7.66 16.90 -8.88
C VAL A 17 -8.14 15.99 -10.01
N GLU A 18 -7.91 16.42 -11.25
CA GLU A 18 -8.34 15.71 -12.47
C GLU A 18 -7.67 14.33 -12.57
N ASP A 19 -6.37 14.26 -12.32
CA ASP A 19 -5.60 13.01 -12.32
C ASP A 19 -6.10 12.05 -11.23
N ARG A 20 -6.42 12.56 -10.04
CA ARG A 20 -6.99 11.76 -8.95
C ARG A 20 -8.34 11.17 -9.31
N GLN A 21 -9.20 11.97 -9.92
CA GLN A 21 -10.53 11.51 -10.36
C GLN A 21 -10.44 10.45 -11.45
N ALA A 22 -9.54 10.62 -12.42
CA ALA A 22 -9.30 9.64 -13.47
C ALA A 22 -8.76 8.33 -12.89
N TRP A 23 -7.77 8.41 -12.01
CA TRP A 23 -7.20 7.23 -11.34
C TRP A 23 -8.23 6.48 -10.48
N LEU A 24 -9.07 7.20 -9.70
CA LEU A 24 -10.13 6.58 -8.89
C LEU A 24 -11.19 5.88 -9.74
N ARG A 25 -11.57 6.44 -10.90
CA ARG A 25 -12.48 5.76 -11.85
C ARG A 25 -11.85 4.46 -12.35
N SER A 26 -10.61 4.51 -12.84
CA SER A 26 -9.91 3.33 -13.34
C SER A 26 -9.70 2.27 -12.23
N LEU A 27 -9.40 2.69 -10.99
CA LEU A 27 -9.31 1.76 -9.85
C LEU A 27 -10.66 1.07 -9.60
N SER A 28 -11.77 1.81 -9.64
CA SER A 28 -13.10 1.24 -9.41
C SER A 28 -13.47 0.22 -10.50
N GLU A 29 -13.11 0.49 -11.76
CA GLU A 29 -13.29 -0.45 -12.88
C GLU A 29 -12.44 -1.70 -12.70
N ALA A 30 -11.16 -1.55 -12.33
CA ALA A 30 -10.26 -2.66 -12.05
C ALA A 30 -10.78 -3.53 -10.90
N VAL A 31 -11.21 -2.92 -9.78
CA VAL A 31 -11.77 -3.64 -8.63
C VAL A 31 -13.02 -4.44 -9.04
N ARG A 32 -13.88 -3.87 -9.89
CA ARG A 32 -15.05 -4.59 -10.39
C ARG A 32 -14.66 -5.84 -11.19
N ASP A 33 -13.72 -5.71 -12.13
CA ASP A 33 -13.27 -6.87 -12.92
C ASP A 33 -12.62 -7.94 -12.05
N ILE A 34 -11.73 -7.54 -11.13
CA ILE A 34 -11.04 -8.44 -10.20
C ILE A 34 -12.05 -9.21 -9.34
N THR A 35 -13.06 -8.52 -8.81
CA THR A 35 -14.07 -9.17 -7.95
C THR A 35 -15.01 -10.10 -8.73
N THR A 36 -15.31 -9.80 -9.99
CA THR A 36 -16.08 -10.70 -10.86
C THR A 36 -15.33 -11.98 -11.20
N ARG A 37 -13.99 -11.96 -11.14
CA ARG A 37 -13.14 -13.16 -11.27
C ARG A 37 -13.09 -13.99 -9.98
N GLY A 38 -13.81 -13.60 -8.92
CA GLY A 38 -13.85 -14.32 -7.64
C GLY A 38 -12.65 -14.04 -6.75
N ILE A 39 -11.90 -12.96 -6.96
CA ILE A 39 -10.76 -12.55 -6.14
C ILE A 39 -11.25 -11.60 -5.03
N ARG A 40 -10.85 -11.86 -3.79
CA ARG A 40 -11.10 -10.98 -2.65
C ARG A 40 -9.95 -9.99 -2.50
N LEU A 41 -10.28 -8.74 -2.18
CA LEU A 41 -9.32 -7.64 -2.09
C LEU A 41 -9.30 -6.98 -0.72
N VAL A 42 -8.09 -6.72 -0.20
CA VAL A 42 -7.88 -5.75 0.86
C VAL A 42 -6.97 -4.65 0.31
N LEU A 43 -7.44 -3.41 0.35
CA LEU A 43 -6.71 -2.24 -0.12
C LEU A 43 -6.31 -1.39 1.09
N VAL A 44 -5.01 -1.21 1.30
CA VAL A 44 -4.46 -0.37 2.38
C VAL A 44 -3.95 0.93 1.77
N VAL A 45 -4.55 2.04 2.12
CA VAL A 45 -4.32 3.34 1.44
C VAL A 45 -3.36 4.21 2.23
N GLY A 46 -2.33 4.72 1.58
CA GLY A 46 -1.32 5.61 2.15
C GLY A 46 -1.77 7.06 2.32
N GLY A 47 -1.04 7.82 3.12
CA GLY A 47 -1.39 9.19 3.48
C GLY A 47 -1.08 10.26 2.42
N GLY A 48 0.03 10.09 1.67
CA GLY A 48 0.41 11.00 0.59
C GLY A 48 0.66 12.45 1.02
N ALA A 49 0.25 13.40 0.17
CA ALA A 49 0.38 14.83 0.44
C ALA A 49 -0.37 15.27 1.71
N PRO A 50 -1.64 14.87 1.94
CA PRO A 50 -2.36 15.26 3.16
C PRO A 50 -1.63 14.88 4.46
N ALA A 51 -0.98 13.70 4.49
CA ALA A 51 -0.20 13.30 5.65
C ALA A 51 1.04 14.18 5.85
N ARG A 52 1.79 14.44 4.77
CA ARG A 52 3.00 15.29 4.83
C ARG A 52 2.66 16.72 5.24
N GLU A 53 1.61 17.29 4.67
CA GLU A 53 1.13 18.66 4.98
C GLU A 53 0.68 18.76 6.44
N GLY A 54 -0.12 17.80 6.92
CA GLY A 54 -0.57 17.76 8.31
C GLY A 54 0.58 17.61 9.30
N ILE A 55 1.55 16.74 9.02
CA ILE A 55 2.77 16.55 9.82
C ILE A 55 3.60 17.85 9.81
N GLN A 56 3.83 18.43 8.64
CA GLN A 56 4.61 19.67 8.50
C GLN A 56 3.97 20.84 9.25
N LEU A 57 2.65 20.96 9.21
CA LEU A 57 1.90 21.98 9.94
C LEU A 57 2.02 21.82 11.45
N ALA A 58 1.95 20.59 11.95
CA ALA A 58 1.94 20.29 13.38
C ALA A 58 3.34 20.24 14.01
N LYS A 59 4.36 19.82 13.26
CA LYS A 59 5.72 19.60 13.77
C LYS A 59 6.31 20.78 14.53
N PRO A 60 6.18 22.05 14.11
CA PRO A 60 6.70 23.20 14.88
C PRO A 60 6.02 23.39 16.24
N LEU A 61 4.81 22.84 16.43
CA LEU A 61 4.03 23.00 17.67
C LEU A 61 4.24 21.82 18.63
N ILE A 62 4.35 20.61 18.11
CA ILE A 62 4.44 19.38 18.93
C ILE A 62 5.86 18.77 18.98
N GLY A 63 6.83 19.38 18.27
CA GLY A 63 8.23 18.96 18.29
C GLY A 63 8.45 17.59 17.62
N GLU A 64 9.38 16.82 18.19
CA GLU A 64 9.81 15.52 17.66
C GLU A 64 9.04 14.33 18.29
N ASP A 65 7.81 14.55 18.79
CA ASP A 65 6.95 13.44 19.23
C ASP A 65 6.48 12.63 18.00
N VAL A 66 7.27 11.62 17.64
CA VAL A 66 7.03 10.75 16.49
C VAL A 66 5.65 10.11 16.56
N ALA A 67 5.19 9.69 17.74
CA ALA A 67 3.90 9.06 17.90
C ALA A 67 2.73 10.05 17.64
N ALA A 68 2.89 11.33 18.02
CA ALA A 68 1.92 12.37 17.71
C ALA A 68 1.87 12.67 16.20
N LEU A 69 3.04 12.77 15.55
CA LEU A 69 3.14 12.95 14.11
C LEU A 69 2.56 11.77 13.34
N ASP A 70 2.81 10.54 13.78
CA ASP A 70 2.23 9.33 13.20
C ASP A 70 0.69 9.34 13.30
N ARG A 71 0.11 9.76 14.41
CA ARG A 71 -1.37 9.88 14.54
C ARG A 71 -1.96 10.81 13.49
N ILE A 72 -1.28 11.91 13.16
CA ILE A 72 -1.70 12.83 12.08
C ILE A 72 -1.61 12.11 10.72
N GLY A 73 -0.49 11.43 10.46
CA GLY A 73 -0.31 10.64 9.25
C GLY A 73 -1.38 9.55 9.11
N ILE A 74 -1.69 8.82 10.18
CA ILE A 74 -2.74 7.80 10.22
C ILE A 74 -4.11 8.40 9.88
N ALA A 75 -4.48 9.56 10.45
CA ALA A 75 -5.74 10.22 10.13
C ALA A 75 -5.84 10.55 8.64
N ALA A 76 -4.75 11.02 8.02
CA ALA A 76 -4.70 11.28 6.59
C ALA A 76 -4.83 10.00 5.74
N THR A 77 -4.24 8.87 6.17
CA THR A 77 -4.44 7.59 5.47
C THR A 77 -5.90 7.15 5.51
N ARG A 78 -6.59 7.34 6.63
CA ARG A 78 -8.01 6.99 6.79
C ARG A 78 -8.93 7.91 5.98
N LEU A 79 -8.59 9.20 5.85
CA LEU A 79 -9.27 10.10 4.92
C LEU A 79 -9.16 9.58 3.48
N ASN A 80 -7.95 9.23 3.03
CA ASN A 80 -7.74 8.69 1.70
C ASN A 80 -8.44 7.34 1.50
N ALA A 81 -8.42 6.47 2.50
CA ALA A 81 -9.16 5.20 2.47
C ALA A 81 -10.68 5.43 2.32
N ARG A 82 -11.23 6.45 3.00
CA ARG A 82 -12.64 6.82 2.84
C ARG A 82 -12.93 7.30 1.42
N ILE A 83 -12.08 8.14 0.83
CA ILE A 83 -12.23 8.61 -0.56
C ILE A 83 -12.25 7.42 -1.54
N VAL A 84 -11.31 6.48 -1.40
CA VAL A 84 -11.25 5.27 -2.23
C VAL A 84 -12.50 4.41 -2.04
N SER A 85 -12.95 4.23 -0.78
CA SER A 85 -14.16 3.46 -0.45
C SER A 85 -15.41 4.05 -1.10
N GLU A 86 -15.61 5.37 -1.01
CA GLU A 86 -16.74 6.03 -1.63
C GLU A 86 -16.70 5.95 -3.16
N ALA A 87 -15.51 6.09 -3.78
CA ALA A 87 -15.36 5.95 -5.23
C ALA A 87 -15.75 4.55 -5.72
N ILE A 88 -15.29 3.51 -5.02
CA ILE A 88 -15.60 2.11 -5.34
C ILE A 88 -17.08 1.81 -5.09
N SER A 89 -17.67 2.32 -4.00
CA SER A 89 -19.10 2.19 -3.69
C SER A 89 -19.98 2.88 -4.75
N CYS A 90 -19.63 4.09 -5.16
CA CYS A 90 -20.33 4.81 -6.24
C CYS A 90 -20.29 4.07 -7.58
N ALA A 91 -19.28 3.23 -7.79
CA ALA A 91 -19.22 2.34 -8.95
C ALA A 91 -20.12 1.08 -8.80
N GLY A 92 -20.89 0.95 -7.72
CA GLY A 92 -21.82 -0.17 -7.48
C GLY A 92 -21.16 -1.43 -6.94
N ILE A 93 -19.97 -1.31 -6.34
CA ILE A 93 -19.27 -2.42 -5.68
C ILE A 93 -19.55 -2.33 -4.17
N GLU A 94 -19.99 -3.44 -3.59
CA GLU A 94 -20.28 -3.51 -2.16
C GLU A 94 -18.99 -3.43 -1.35
N VAL A 95 -18.92 -2.44 -0.46
CA VAL A 95 -17.82 -2.22 0.49
C VAL A 95 -18.38 -1.90 1.87
N PRO A 96 -17.67 -2.22 2.98
CA PRO A 96 -18.09 -1.83 4.31
C PRO A 96 -18.26 -0.32 4.49
N ASN A 97 -19.30 0.12 5.16
CA ASN A 97 -19.55 1.53 5.47
C ASN A 97 -18.51 2.14 6.42
N THR A 98 -17.76 1.31 7.13
CA THR A 98 -16.75 1.74 8.09
C THR A 98 -15.34 1.45 7.57
N ILE A 99 -14.42 2.40 7.76
CA ILE A 99 -12.99 2.16 7.56
C ILE A 99 -12.44 1.53 8.84
N PRO A 100 -11.94 0.26 8.78
CA PRO A 100 -11.38 -0.38 9.96
C PRO A 100 -10.10 0.33 10.44
N GLU A 101 -9.95 0.42 11.75
CA GLU A 101 -8.86 1.14 12.40
C GLU A 101 -7.80 0.22 12.99
N SER A 102 -8.05 -1.09 12.98
CA SER A 102 -7.11 -2.12 13.42
C SER A 102 -7.10 -3.32 12.47
N ILE A 103 -6.07 -4.14 12.57
CA ILE A 103 -5.94 -5.39 11.82
C ILE A 103 -7.11 -6.32 12.16
N GLU A 104 -7.46 -6.46 13.44
CA GLU A 104 -8.53 -7.34 13.91
C GLU A 104 -9.87 -6.96 13.29
N ASN A 105 -10.19 -5.66 13.30
CA ASN A 105 -11.43 -5.16 12.69
C ASN A 105 -11.44 -5.38 11.18
N ALA A 106 -10.29 -5.17 10.51
CA ALA A 106 -10.16 -5.42 9.08
C ALA A 106 -10.35 -6.90 8.73
N LEU A 107 -9.82 -7.83 9.53
CA LEU A 107 -10.00 -9.27 9.35
C LEU A 107 -11.48 -9.69 9.53
N LEU A 108 -12.18 -9.14 10.54
CA LEU A 108 -13.60 -9.38 10.73
C LEU A 108 -14.45 -8.90 9.53
N LEU A 109 -14.09 -7.77 8.94
CA LEU A 109 -14.74 -7.28 7.73
C LEU A 109 -14.38 -8.13 6.52
N ALA A 110 -13.10 -8.50 6.35
CA ALA A 110 -12.64 -9.34 5.24
C ALA A 110 -13.26 -10.74 5.26
N ALA A 111 -13.68 -11.26 6.42
CA ALA A 111 -14.40 -12.51 6.50
C ALA A 111 -15.80 -12.47 5.85
N LYS A 112 -16.40 -11.28 5.73
CA LYS A 112 -17.80 -11.09 5.30
C LYS A 112 -17.94 -10.32 3.97
N ASN A 113 -16.87 -9.65 3.51
CA ASN A 113 -16.90 -8.78 2.34
C ASN A 113 -15.83 -9.20 1.31
N THR A 114 -16.16 -9.00 0.04
CA THR A 114 -15.23 -9.26 -1.06
C THR A 114 -14.14 -8.19 -1.14
N VAL A 115 -14.48 -6.94 -0.83
CA VAL A 115 -13.56 -5.81 -0.84
C VAL A 115 -13.55 -5.15 0.53
N VAL A 116 -12.36 -4.94 1.10
CA VAL A 116 -12.17 -4.15 2.32
C VAL A 116 -11.13 -3.07 2.05
N ILE A 117 -11.40 -1.85 2.48
CA ILE A 117 -10.51 -0.72 2.31
C ILE A 117 -10.17 -0.17 3.69
N MET A 118 -8.89 0.06 3.95
CA MET A 118 -8.39 0.57 5.22
C MET A 118 -7.24 1.56 5.03
N GLY A 119 -6.92 2.29 6.09
CA GLY A 119 -5.73 3.13 6.20
C GLY A 119 -4.71 2.56 7.20
N GLY A 120 -3.88 3.44 7.76
CA GLY A 120 -2.95 3.12 8.86
C GLY A 120 -3.68 2.76 10.15
N THR A 121 -3.01 2.01 11.01
CA THR A 121 -3.56 1.47 12.26
C THR A 121 -3.03 2.17 13.51
N VAL A 122 -1.76 1.98 13.83
CA VAL A 122 -1.10 2.49 15.04
C VAL A 122 0.22 3.19 14.70
N PRO A 123 0.69 4.12 15.56
CA PRO A 123 2.02 4.73 15.41
C PRO A 123 3.13 3.69 15.28
N GLY A 124 4.15 4.01 14.47
CA GLY A 124 5.26 3.12 14.17
C GLY A 124 4.99 2.12 13.04
N HIS A 125 3.78 2.06 12.49
CA HIS A 125 3.45 1.18 11.38
C HIS A 125 3.16 1.99 10.11
N THR A 126 3.94 1.74 9.06
CA THR A 126 3.63 2.26 7.72
C THR A 126 2.47 1.49 7.10
N THR A 127 1.84 2.04 6.06
CA THR A 127 0.77 1.34 5.32
C THR A 127 1.27 0.10 4.59
N ASP A 128 2.54 0.04 4.20
CA ASP A 128 3.15 -1.16 3.63
C ASP A 128 3.22 -2.29 4.66
N ASN A 129 3.70 -1.97 5.89
CA ASN A 129 3.70 -2.94 6.99
C ASN A 129 2.28 -3.40 7.36
N VAL A 130 1.29 -2.49 7.36
CA VAL A 130 -0.12 -2.85 7.57
C VAL A 130 -0.62 -3.81 6.48
N ALA A 131 -0.34 -3.52 5.21
CA ALA A 131 -0.74 -4.38 4.09
C ALA A 131 -0.09 -5.77 4.16
N ILE A 132 1.20 -5.83 4.43
CA ILE A 132 1.93 -7.09 4.59
C ILE A 132 1.38 -7.88 5.79
N THR A 133 1.08 -7.20 6.91
CA THR A 133 0.46 -7.85 8.08
C THR A 133 -0.90 -8.44 7.75
N MET A 134 -1.74 -7.70 7.01
CA MET A 134 -3.03 -8.20 6.53
C MET A 134 -2.86 -9.39 5.57
N ALA A 135 -1.89 -9.31 4.65
CA ALA A 135 -1.62 -10.39 3.70
C ALA A 135 -1.18 -11.68 4.40
N CYS A 136 -0.28 -11.58 5.39
CA CYS A 136 0.12 -12.74 6.20
C CYS A 136 -1.08 -13.33 6.98
N ALA A 137 -1.91 -12.48 7.61
CA ALA A 137 -3.03 -12.94 8.41
C ALA A 137 -4.18 -13.56 7.58
N LEU A 138 -4.30 -13.17 6.32
CA LEU A 138 -5.28 -13.71 5.36
C LEU A 138 -4.73 -14.85 4.52
N GLU A 139 -3.47 -15.25 4.73
CA GLU A 139 -2.77 -16.24 3.89
C GLU A 139 -2.90 -15.87 2.40
N ALA A 140 -2.69 -14.58 2.09
CA ALA A 140 -2.81 -14.07 0.73
C ALA A 140 -1.70 -14.66 -0.16
N ASP A 141 -2.04 -14.93 -1.41
CA ASP A 141 -1.07 -15.48 -2.38
C ASP A 141 0.06 -14.49 -2.68
N ARG A 142 -0.18 -13.20 -2.51
CA ARG A 142 0.79 -12.12 -2.76
C ARG A 142 0.34 -10.81 -2.08
N CYS A 143 1.29 -9.98 -1.67
CA CYS A 143 1.04 -8.59 -1.29
C CYS A 143 1.65 -7.64 -2.32
N LEU A 144 0.82 -6.77 -2.89
CA LEU A 144 1.24 -5.74 -3.85
C LEU A 144 1.57 -4.44 -3.12
N ILE A 145 2.72 -3.86 -3.43
CA ILE A 145 3.13 -2.50 -3.04
C ILE A 145 3.05 -1.61 -4.30
N ALA A 146 1.94 -0.93 -4.47
CA ALA A 146 1.73 0.00 -5.58
C ALA A 146 2.17 1.41 -5.15
N THR A 147 3.20 1.91 -5.80
CA THR A 147 3.86 3.18 -5.46
C THR A 147 4.08 4.03 -6.72
N ASN A 148 4.90 5.07 -6.66
CA ASN A 148 5.25 5.92 -7.80
C ASN A 148 6.61 5.59 -8.44
N VAL A 149 7.16 4.42 -8.13
CA VAL A 149 8.34 3.86 -8.79
C VAL A 149 7.99 2.54 -9.46
N SER A 150 8.62 2.27 -10.60
CA SER A 150 8.28 1.09 -11.40
C SER A 150 8.82 -0.21 -10.80
N HIS A 151 9.98 -0.15 -10.15
CA HIS A 151 10.72 -1.32 -9.66
C HIS A 151 11.44 -0.98 -8.35
N VAL A 152 11.89 -2.02 -7.64
CA VAL A 152 12.96 -1.88 -6.67
C VAL A 152 14.27 -1.60 -7.43
N HIS A 153 15.07 -0.70 -6.90
CA HIS A 153 16.38 -0.34 -7.47
C HIS A 153 17.47 -0.56 -6.42
N SER A 154 18.70 -0.77 -6.88
CA SER A 154 19.88 -0.93 -6.00
C SER A 154 20.16 0.30 -5.13
N SER A 155 19.68 1.48 -5.56
CA SER A 155 19.69 2.75 -4.82
C SER A 155 18.62 3.68 -5.41
N ASP A 156 18.38 4.83 -4.80
CA ASP A 156 17.39 5.79 -5.30
C ASP A 156 17.80 6.34 -6.70
N PRO A 157 17.06 6.01 -7.77
CA PRO A 157 17.42 6.42 -9.13
C PRO A 157 17.35 7.95 -9.34
N ARG A 158 16.69 8.69 -8.46
CA ARG A 158 16.68 10.16 -8.49
C ARG A 158 18.02 10.75 -8.08
N ASN A 159 18.78 10.03 -7.25
CA ASN A 159 20.07 10.46 -6.72
C ASN A 159 21.24 9.73 -7.38
N ASN A 160 21.00 8.55 -7.98
CA ASN A 160 21.99 7.74 -8.66
C ASN A 160 21.47 7.25 -10.03
N PRO A 161 21.88 7.87 -11.13
CA PRO A 161 21.47 7.45 -12.48
C PRO A 161 21.93 6.03 -12.86
N GLU A 162 22.94 5.48 -12.19
CA GLU A 162 23.46 4.13 -12.41
C GLU A 162 22.72 3.07 -11.57
N ALA A 163 21.63 3.46 -10.86
CA ALA A 163 20.85 2.54 -10.07
C ALA A 163 20.23 1.45 -10.96
N VAL A 164 20.57 0.19 -10.67
CA VAL A 164 20.07 -0.98 -11.39
C VAL A 164 18.68 -1.30 -10.88
N ARG A 165 17.73 -1.48 -11.80
CA ARG A 165 16.40 -1.97 -11.49
C ARG A 165 16.37 -3.50 -11.42
N PHE A 166 15.53 -4.05 -10.55
CA PHE A 166 15.33 -5.48 -10.40
C PHE A 166 13.93 -5.86 -10.92
N GLU A 167 13.84 -6.83 -11.81
CA GLU A 167 12.57 -7.43 -12.24
C GLU A 167 12.16 -8.57 -11.32
N GLU A 168 13.16 -9.32 -10.82
CA GLU A 168 13.01 -10.38 -9.84
C GLU A 168 14.07 -10.21 -8.77
N MET A 169 13.75 -10.56 -7.53
CA MET A 169 14.70 -10.62 -6.42
C MET A 169 14.19 -11.51 -5.30
N THR A 170 15.10 -11.91 -4.42
CA THR A 170 14.78 -12.62 -3.19
C THR A 170 14.45 -11.67 -2.05
N HIS A 171 13.79 -12.18 -1.01
CA HIS A 171 13.57 -11.44 0.23
C HIS A 171 14.87 -11.01 0.92
N ASP A 172 15.94 -11.81 0.82
CA ASP A 172 17.23 -11.48 1.42
C ASP A 172 17.92 -10.34 0.67
N GLU A 173 17.87 -10.31 -0.67
CA GLU A 173 18.35 -9.18 -1.49
C GLU A 173 17.54 -7.91 -1.21
N LEU A 174 16.21 -8.01 -1.08
CA LEU A 174 15.39 -6.86 -0.68
C LEU A 174 15.85 -6.32 0.68
N ARG A 175 16.11 -7.18 1.65
CA ARG A 175 16.55 -6.78 2.98
C ARG A 175 17.89 -6.05 2.96
N GLU A 176 18.83 -6.43 2.09
CA GLU A 176 20.09 -5.72 1.92
C GLU A 176 19.85 -4.27 1.45
N ILE A 177 18.87 -4.06 0.58
CA ILE A 177 18.51 -2.73 0.05
C ILE A 177 17.79 -1.88 1.09
N VAL A 178 16.76 -2.43 1.76
CA VAL A 178 15.92 -1.65 2.71
C VAL A 178 16.53 -1.52 4.09
N GLY A 179 17.52 -2.35 4.43
CA GLY A 179 18.24 -2.31 5.70
C GLY A 179 17.52 -3.01 6.86
N PRO A 180 17.99 -2.79 8.11
CA PRO A 180 17.48 -3.47 9.28
C PRO A 180 16.01 -3.07 9.58
N PRO A 181 15.22 -3.95 10.24
CA PRO A 181 13.80 -3.72 10.50
C PRO A 181 13.61 -2.70 11.66
N ILE A 182 13.95 -1.46 11.42
CA ILE A 182 13.84 -0.35 12.37
C ILE A 182 12.95 0.74 11.76
N HIS A 183 12.01 1.25 12.55
CA HIS A 183 11.20 2.41 12.14
C HIS A 183 12.03 3.69 12.29
N HIS A 184 12.32 4.37 11.19
CA HIS A 184 13.23 5.50 11.18
C HIS A 184 12.56 6.88 11.36
N SER A 185 11.34 7.10 10.89
CA SER A 185 10.59 8.36 11.07
C SER A 185 9.20 8.31 10.44
N ALA A 186 8.30 9.18 10.93
CA ALA A 186 7.03 9.48 10.27
C ALA A 186 7.27 10.04 8.84
N GLY A 187 6.67 9.43 7.83
CA GLY A 187 6.72 9.90 6.44
C GLY A 187 8.00 9.58 5.66
N GLY A 188 8.84 8.63 6.12
CA GLY A 188 10.02 8.14 5.38
C GLY A 188 9.62 7.55 4.02
N SER A 189 10.45 7.76 3.00
CA SER A 189 10.21 7.35 1.61
C SER A 189 11.15 6.22 1.16
N GLY A 190 11.10 5.07 1.82
CA GLY A 190 11.67 3.83 1.28
C GLY A 190 10.75 3.22 0.23
N VAL A 191 11.28 2.33 -0.60
CA VAL A 191 10.49 1.59 -1.61
C VAL A 191 9.53 0.61 -0.94
N ILE A 192 9.95 0.00 0.17
CA ILE A 192 9.15 -0.83 1.08
C ILE A 192 9.62 -0.55 2.52
N ASP A 193 8.72 -0.65 3.46
CA ASP A 193 9.02 -0.57 4.90
C ASP A 193 9.92 -1.73 5.34
N PRO A 194 11.08 -1.49 6.02
CA PRO A 194 12.00 -2.55 6.43
C PRO A 194 11.39 -3.57 7.40
N ILE A 195 10.45 -3.14 8.28
CA ILE A 195 9.75 -4.03 9.21
C ILE A 195 8.78 -4.92 8.45
N GLY A 196 8.07 -4.34 7.47
CA GLY A 196 7.19 -5.08 6.57
C GLY A 196 7.96 -6.09 5.72
N ALA A 197 9.09 -5.70 5.13
CA ALA A 197 9.95 -6.57 4.35
C ALA A 197 10.45 -7.77 5.17
N ASP A 198 10.93 -7.56 6.41
CA ASP A 198 11.37 -8.65 7.29
C ASP A 198 10.19 -9.58 7.69
N ARG A 199 8.99 -9.02 7.88
CA ARG A 199 7.77 -9.79 8.13
C ARG A 199 7.42 -10.70 6.95
N ALA A 200 7.41 -10.14 5.72
CA ALA A 200 7.13 -10.90 4.50
C ALA A 200 8.14 -12.04 4.31
N ARG A 201 9.43 -11.76 4.50
CA ARG A 201 10.50 -12.75 4.46
C ARG A 201 10.28 -13.90 5.43
N LYS A 202 9.97 -13.60 6.70
CA LYS A 202 9.72 -14.61 7.74
C LYS A 202 8.48 -15.47 7.45
N ALA A 203 7.50 -14.90 6.77
CA ALA A 203 6.26 -15.58 6.40
C ALA A 203 6.35 -16.31 5.05
N GLY A 204 7.43 -16.11 4.27
CA GLY A 204 7.53 -16.58 2.89
C GLY A 204 6.43 -15.98 1.99
N LEU A 205 5.98 -14.76 2.30
CA LEU A 205 4.91 -14.08 1.56
C LEU A 205 5.49 -13.43 0.30
N PRO A 206 5.08 -13.84 -0.91
CA PRO A 206 5.47 -13.16 -2.13
C PRO A 206 5.05 -11.69 -2.13
N LEU A 207 5.96 -10.80 -2.54
CA LEU A 207 5.67 -9.38 -2.73
C LEU A 207 5.77 -9.01 -4.20
N ALA A 208 5.07 -7.96 -4.58
CA ALA A 208 5.24 -7.28 -5.86
C ALA A 208 5.38 -5.79 -5.63
N VAL A 209 6.27 -5.14 -6.37
CA VAL A 209 6.42 -3.67 -6.39
C VAL A 209 6.20 -3.18 -7.80
N LEU A 210 5.34 -2.18 -7.97
CA LEU A 210 5.08 -1.58 -9.28
C LEU A 210 4.63 -0.12 -9.19
N ASP A 211 4.69 0.55 -10.34
CA ASP A 211 4.12 1.88 -10.50
C ASP A 211 2.59 1.81 -10.59
N GLY A 212 1.92 2.06 -9.47
CA GLY A 212 0.47 2.04 -9.37
C GLY A 212 -0.26 3.18 -10.09
N ARG A 213 0.47 4.11 -10.73
CA ARG A 213 -0.12 5.11 -11.63
C ARG A 213 -0.61 4.48 -12.93
N HIS A 214 -0.04 3.34 -13.29
CA HIS A 214 -0.41 2.53 -14.45
C HIS A 214 -1.40 1.45 -14.03
N MET A 215 -2.69 1.72 -14.21
CA MET A 215 -3.76 0.84 -13.71
C MET A 215 -3.70 -0.56 -14.33
N GLU A 216 -3.26 -0.68 -15.57
CA GLU A 216 -3.08 -1.96 -16.26
C GLU A 216 -2.08 -2.88 -15.55
N ARG A 217 -0.99 -2.33 -15.00
CA ARG A 217 0.02 -3.10 -14.23
C ARG A 217 -0.53 -3.58 -12.90
N LEU A 218 -1.23 -2.66 -12.20
CA LEU A 218 -1.89 -2.97 -10.92
C LEU A 218 -2.94 -4.06 -11.10
N HIS A 219 -3.79 -3.93 -12.12
CA HIS A 219 -4.82 -4.90 -12.45
C HIS A 219 -4.22 -6.27 -12.79
N ALA A 220 -3.24 -6.33 -13.71
CA ALA A 220 -2.57 -7.56 -14.11
C ALA A 220 -1.95 -8.28 -12.89
N CYS A 221 -1.21 -7.55 -12.03
CA CYS A 221 -0.61 -8.11 -10.83
C CYS A 221 -1.67 -8.70 -9.86
N LEU A 222 -2.78 -7.98 -9.62
CA LEU A 222 -3.85 -8.45 -8.75
C LEU A 222 -4.62 -9.65 -9.34
N CYS A 223 -4.69 -9.75 -10.66
CA CYS A 223 -5.24 -10.92 -11.36
C CYS A 223 -4.29 -12.13 -11.41
N GLY A 224 -3.02 -11.97 -10.99
CA GLY A 224 -2.01 -13.02 -11.09
C GLY A 224 -1.43 -13.17 -12.50
N GLU A 225 -1.59 -12.16 -13.34
CA GLU A 225 -1.05 -12.07 -14.69
C GLU A 225 0.35 -11.44 -14.67
N ALA A 226 1.10 -11.55 -15.78
CA ALA A 226 2.39 -10.89 -15.92
C ALA A 226 2.23 -9.36 -15.88
N PHE A 227 3.11 -8.69 -15.18
CA PHE A 227 3.08 -7.23 -15.02
C PHE A 227 4.49 -6.65 -15.08
N GLU A 228 4.62 -5.37 -15.36
CA GLU A 228 5.88 -4.64 -15.26
C GLU A 228 6.09 -4.15 -13.83
N GLY A 229 7.15 -4.63 -13.19
CA GLY A 229 7.46 -4.36 -11.80
C GLY A 229 8.52 -5.32 -11.25
N THR A 230 8.71 -5.35 -9.94
CA THR A 230 9.61 -6.29 -9.27
C THR A 230 8.79 -7.38 -8.58
N ASN A 231 9.09 -8.66 -8.88
CA ASN A 231 8.64 -9.81 -8.10
C ASN A 231 9.66 -10.13 -7.01
N ILE A 232 9.20 -10.40 -5.79
CA ILE A 232 10.04 -10.70 -4.63
C ILE A 232 9.53 -12.00 -4.02
N GLU A 233 10.36 -13.04 -4.08
CA GLU A 233 10.03 -14.40 -3.64
C GLU A 233 11.28 -15.10 -3.04
N GLY A 234 11.15 -16.21 -2.34
CA GLY A 234 12.24 -17.07 -1.85
C GLY A 234 12.73 -16.81 -0.44
#